data_dc1a97407b8968262ab50a8f43c2ddac
#
_entry.id   dc1a97407b8968262ab50a8f43c2ddac
#
_cell.length_a   1.000
_cell.length_b   1.000
_cell.length_c   1.000
_cell.angle_alpha   90.00
_cell.angle_beta   90.00
_cell.angle_gamma   90.00
#
_symmetry.space_group_name_H-M   'P 1'
#
loop_
_entity.id
_entity.type
_entity.pdbx_description
1 polymer ?
#
loop_
_entity_poly.entity_id
_entity_poly.type
_entity_poly.pdbx_seq_one_letter_code
_entity_poly.pdbx_strand_id
1 'polypeptide(L)'
;MRKIFCALAAAALMAGCGGEASKTESALQLMKAEDFQATIDGKKVDLYTLTNGTITMQVTNFGGRVVSLWTPDREGNMEDIVLGYDKLDRYVNNTGERFLGAPVGRVANRINEGKFELDGVKYQVPQNSNGHALHGGNKGIDMVVWDVDYVADNAITLVLHSKDGEDGFPGNLDIKMTYTLTDENEFEVTYHATTDKKTIVNLSHHSFFNLLGEGNGSITDHVLTIKSSNITPTDAGLIPTGELQPVDGTPFDFREPHAIGERIGADDVQLKNGGGYDMNWVLDREDNGQVMTIASVYEPTTGRCMDVATDQVAMQFYSGNFFNGKYAGKYGKAIKYRESLALETQKHPDAINHDGFPSIVLNPDEVYTHVCIYKFYTK
;
A
#
# COMPACT_ATOMS: atom_id res chain seq x y z
N MET A 1 77.63 -54.26 19.11
CA MET A 1 77.48 -52.92 18.51
C MET A 1 76.74 -53.07 17.17
N ARG A 2 75.47 -52.94 17.12
CA ARG A 2 74.68 -52.80 15.89
C ARG A 2 73.48 -51.92 16.23
N LYS A 3 73.41 -50.71 15.65
CA LYS A 3 72.32 -49.72 15.77
C LYS A 3 71.21 -50.15 14.81
N ILE A 4 70.04 -50.36 15.34
CA ILE A 4 68.80 -50.59 14.56
C ILE A 4 68.08 -49.24 14.45
N PHE A 5 67.91 -48.79 13.22
CA PHE A 5 67.04 -47.63 12.91
C PHE A 5 65.61 -48.09 12.74
N CYS A 6 64.68 -47.57 13.59
CA CYS A 6 63.24 -47.65 13.37
C CYS A 6 62.80 -46.46 12.55
N ALA A 7 62.25 -46.70 11.36
CA ALA A 7 61.57 -45.70 10.58
C ALA A 7 60.10 -45.58 11.05
N LEU A 8 59.72 -44.48 11.54
CA LEU A 8 58.27 -44.10 11.77
C LEU A 8 57.70 -43.55 10.47
N ALA A 9 56.68 -44.25 9.94
CA ALA A 9 55.82 -43.69 8.89
C ALA A 9 54.76 -42.80 9.50
N ALA A 10 54.84 -41.54 9.17
CA ALA A 10 53.76 -40.56 9.55
C ALA A 10 52.65 -40.60 8.49
N ALA A 11 51.46 -41.05 8.86
CA ALA A 11 50.25 -40.94 8.06
C ALA A 11 49.68 -39.53 8.24
N ALA A 12 49.70 -38.72 7.17
CA ALA A 12 49.03 -37.43 7.15
C ALA A 12 47.54 -37.63 6.93
N LEU A 13 46.72 -37.37 7.94
CA LEU A 13 45.28 -37.18 7.79
C LEU A 13 45.03 -35.78 7.15
N MET A 14 44.57 -35.78 5.90
CA MET A 14 43.98 -34.61 5.29
C MET A 14 42.58 -34.40 5.87
N ALA A 15 42.44 -33.50 6.86
CA ALA A 15 41.15 -32.96 7.28
C ALA A 15 40.68 -31.99 6.20
N GLY A 16 39.72 -32.40 5.40
CA GLY A 16 39.00 -31.51 4.49
C GLY A 16 38.12 -30.54 5.33
N CYS A 17 38.57 -29.30 5.50
CA CYS A 17 37.72 -28.23 5.92
C CYS A 17 36.73 -27.90 4.80
N GLY A 18 35.53 -28.47 4.87
CA GLY A 18 34.38 -27.95 4.16
C GLY A 18 34.04 -26.57 4.76
N GLY A 19 34.53 -25.52 4.13
CA GLY A 19 34.08 -24.17 4.46
C GLY A 19 32.61 -24.03 4.08
N GLU A 20 31.71 -24.03 5.04
CA GLU A 20 30.40 -23.42 4.89
C GLU A 20 30.68 -21.98 4.53
N ALA A 21 30.33 -21.57 3.28
CA ALA A 21 30.29 -20.18 2.89
C ALA A 21 29.24 -19.52 3.79
N SER A 22 29.68 -18.72 4.77
CA SER A 22 28.79 -17.87 5.51
C SER A 22 28.10 -16.97 4.48
N LYS A 23 26.79 -17.15 4.27
CA LYS A 23 25.96 -16.18 3.57
C LYS A 23 26.14 -14.87 4.33
N THR A 24 26.82 -13.91 3.75
CA THR A 24 26.82 -12.53 4.24
C THR A 24 25.38 -12.06 4.10
N GLU A 25 24.64 -12.01 5.21
CA GLU A 25 23.39 -11.26 5.28
C GLU A 25 23.70 -9.85 4.79
N SER A 26 23.12 -9.47 3.65
CA SER A 26 23.22 -8.08 3.19
C SER A 26 22.48 -7.21 4.21
N ALA A 27 23.23 -6.35 4.91
CA ALA A 27 22.64 -5.43 5.87
C ALA A 27 21.54 -4.59 5.18
N LEU A 28 20.37 -4.49 5.80
CA LEU A 28 19.26 -3.68 5.31
C LEU A 28 19.70 -2.22 5.15
N GLN A 29 19.40 -1.60 4.01
CA GLN A 29 19.67 -0.18 3.78
C GLN A 29 18.51 0.67 4.32
N LEU A 30 18.31 0.66 5.62
CA LEU A 30 17.26 1.42 6.29
C LEU A 30 17.50 2.92 6.15
N MET A 31 16.41 3.69 6.05
CA MET A 31 16.45 5.15 6.11
C MET A 31 16.85 5.58 7.52
N LYS A 32 17.59 6.69 7.63
CA LYS A 32 18.04 7.20 8.90
C LYS A 32 16.94 7.98 9.61
N ALA A 33 16.74 7.71 10.89
CA ALA A 33 15.74 8.42 11.69
C ALA A 33 15.95 9.93 11.67
N GLU A 34 17.21 10.40 11.71
CA GLU A 34 17.57 11.82 11.68
C GLU A 34 17.06 12.59 10.45
N ASP A 35 16.91 11.89 9.29
CA ASP A 35 16.37 12.48 8.06
C ASP A 35 14.85 12.65 8.09
N PHE A 36 14.16 12.12 9.13
CA PHE A 36 12.71 12.17 9.33
C PHE A 36 12.29 12.92 10.60
N GLN A 37 13.24 13.46 11.35
CA GLN A 37 12.96 14.17 12.61
C GLN A 37 12.70 15.65 12.38
N ALA A 38 11.51 16.11 12.79
CA ALA A 38 11.11 17.51 12.72
C ALA A 38 10.03 17.84 13.77
N THR A 39 9.69 19.13 13.87
CA THR A 39 8.47 19.58 14.53
C THR A 39 7.60 20.29 13.49
N ILE A 40 6.40 19.76 13.22
CA ILE A 40 5.45 20.29 12.25
C ILE A 40 4.13 20.57 12.98
N ASP A 41 3.59 21.77 12.84
CA ASP A 41 2.37 22.20 13.52
C ASP A 41 2.40 21.96 15.05
N GLY A 42 3.58 22.08 15.66
CA GLY A 42 3.80 21.87 17.11
C GLY A 42 3.88 20.40 17.53
N LYS A 43 3.77 19.45 16.59
CA LYS A 43 3.88 18.01 16.85
C LYS A 43 5.22 17.45 16.40
N LYS A 44 5.75 16.52 17.18
CA LYS A 44 7.01 15.83 16.86
C LYS A 44 6.77 14.82 15.74
N VAL A 45 7.63 14.85 14.71
CA VAL A 45 7.71 13.86 13.65
C VAL A 45 8.94 12.99 13.85
N ASP A 46 8.80 11.68 13.60
CA ASP A 46 9.88 10.70 13.74
C ASP A 46 9.73 9.56 12.72
N LEU A 47 10.74 8.69 12.65
CA LEU A 47 10.74 7.46 11.87
C LEU A 47 10.83 6.26 12.82
N TYR A 48 9.89 5.34 12.69
CA TYR A 48 9.79 4.13 13.51
C TYR A 48 10.15 2.91 12.66
N THR A 49 10.95 2.00 13.23
CA THR A 49 11.30 0.74 12.57
C THR A 49 10.60 -0.40 13.29
N LEU A 50 9.81 -1.18 12.56
CA LEU A 50 9.08 -2.34 13.04
C LEU A 50 9.69 -3.60 12.41
N THR A 51 9.71 -4.72 13.14
CA THR A 51 10.14 -6.03 12.62
C THR A 51 9.47 -7.17 13.36
N ASN A 52 9.21 -8.28 12.66
CA ASN A 52 8.85 -9.56 13.24
C ASN A 52 10.00 -10.56 13.22
N GLY A 53 11.23 -10.12 12.85
CA GLY A 53 12.42 -10.95 12.69
C GLY A 53 12.61 -11.48 11.27
N THR A 54 11.58 -11.48 10.42
CA THR A 54 11.67 -11.91 8.99
C THR A 54 11.52 -10.72 8.04
N ILE A 55 10.51 -9.89 8.27
CA ILE A 55 10.27 -8.66 7.50
C ILE A 55 10.53 -7.44 8.38
N THR A 56 10.94 -6.33 7.75
CA THR A 56 11.23 -5.07 8.45
C THR A 56 10.57 -3.92 7.72
N MET A 57 9.89 -3.04 8.45
CA MET A 57 9.15 -1.90 7.92
C MET A 57 9.54 -0.62 8.64
N GLN A 58 9.66 0.49 7.89
CA GLN A 58 9.81 1.81 8.47
C GLN A 58 8.57 2.66 8.23
N VAL A 59 8.13 3.35 9.27
CA VAL A 59 6.91 4.19 9.27
C VAL A 59 7.24 5.56 9.82
N THR A 60 6.83 6.63 9.13
CA THR A 60 6.82 7.98 9.71
C THR A 60 5.41 8.36 10.15
N ASN A 61 5.30 9.05 11.29
CA ASN A 61 4.02 9.57 11.75
C ASN A 61 3.59 10.86 11.01
N PHE A 62 4.40 11.39 10.08
CA PHE A 62 3.92 12.37 9.11
C PHE A 62 3.11 11.65 8.03
N GLY A 63 1.79 11.88 8.04
CA GLY A 63 0.85 11.20 7.17
C GLY A 63 0.69 9.71 7.45
N GLY A 64 1.26 9.16 8.54
CA GLY A 64 1.18 7.74 8.86
C GLY A 64 1.78 6.80 7.79
N ARG A 65 2.83 7.24 7.10
CA ARG A 65 3.34 6.62 5.86
C ARG A 65 4.28 5.45 6.12
N VAL A 66 4.11 4.39 5.37
CA VAL A 66 5.14 3.36 5.17
C VAL A 66 6.23 3.94 4.27
N VAL A 67 7.45 4.02 4.78
CA VAL A 67 8.62 4.56 4.07
C VAL A 67 9.39 3.45 3.36
N SER A 68 9.59 2.30 4.02
CA SER A 68 10.25 1.11 3.46
C SER A 68 9.62 -0.17 4.00
N LEU A 69 9.69 -1.25 3.22
CA LEU A 69 9.22 -2.59 3.60
C LEU A 69 10.13 -3.64 2.97
N TRP A 70 10.94 -4.28 3.80
CA TRP A 70 11.93 -5.27 3.40
C TRP A 70 11.40 -6.68 3.55
N THR A 71 11.47 -7.45 2.47
CA THR A 71 11.03 -8.85 2.44
C THR A 71 12.08 -9.74 1.78
N PRO A 72 12.24 -11.02 2.20
CA PRO A 72 13.15 -11.95 1.56
C PRO A 72 12.62 -12.43 0.20
N ASP A 73 13.52 -12.75 -0.73
CA ASP A 73 13.23 -13.58 -1.89
C ASP A 73 13.34 -15.08 -1.56
N ARG A 74 13.16 -15.96 -2.59
CA ARG A 74 13.25 -17.42 -2.41
C ARG A 74 14.65 -17.90 -1.98
N GLU A 75 15.69 -17.08 -2.16
CA GLU A 75 17.06 -17.35 -1.76
C GLU A 75 17.40 -16.72 -0.40
N GLY A 76 16.48 -15.95 0.18
CA GLY A 76 16.64 -15.22 1.44
C GLY A 76 17.29 -13.84 1.28
N ASN A 77 17.44 -13.32 0.05
CA ASN A 77 17.97 -11.96 -0.14
C ASN A 77 16.87 -10.94 0.16
N MET A 78 17.18 -10.00 1.05
CA MET A 78 16.25 -8.94 1.44
C MET A 78 16.24 -7.82 0.42
N GLU A 79 15.03 -7.31 0.09
CA GLU A 79 14.85 -6.14 -0.78
C GLU A 79 13.70 -5.29 -0.27
N ASP A 80 13.80 -3.97 -0.47
CA ASP A 80 12.73 -3.02 -0.16
C ASP A 80 11.72 -2.98 -1.31
N ILE A 81 10.52 -3.47 -1.05
CA ILE A 81 9.49 -3.71 -2.05
C ILE A 81 8.46 -2.58 -2.16
N VAL A 82 8.64 -1.45 -1.48
CA VAL A 82 7.74 -0.29 -1.58
C VAL A 82 8.47 0.95 -2.06
N LEU A 83 7.79 1.79 -2.84
CA LEU A 83 8.31 3.10 -3.21
C LEU A 83 8.22 4.08 -2.05
N GLY A 84 9.21 4.93 -1.93
CA GLY A 84 9.25 5.98 -0.91
C GLY A 84 10.28 7.05 -1.20
N TYR A 85 10.42 8.00 -0.27
CA TYR A 85 11.46 9.02 -0.30
C TYR A 85 12.42 8.84 0.89
N ASP A 86 13.65 9.26 0.68
CA ASP A 86 14.76 9.14 1.64
C ASP A 86 14.73 10.17 2.77
N LYS A 87 13.84 11.20 2.70
CA LYS A 87 13.77 12.32 3.65
C LYS A 87 12.34 12.81 3.84
N LEU A 88 12.04 13.25 5.06
CA LEU A 88 10.76 13.85 5.44
C LEU A 88 10.40 15.05 4.57
N ASP A 89 11.37 15.93 4.29
CA ASP A 89 11.16 17.17 3.52
C ASP A 89 10.48 16.91 2.16
N ARG A 90 10.77 15.79 1.52
CA ARG A 90 10.19 15.42 0.24
C ARG A 90 8.71 15.06 0.32
N TYR A 91 8.27 14.50 1.44
CA TYR A 91 6.85 14.24 1.72
C TYR A 91 6.12 15.53 2.10
N VAL A 92 6.70 16.34 2.98
CA VAL A 92 6.10 17.61 3.45
C VAL A 92 5.90 18.60 2.31
N ASN A 93 6.91 18.74 1.43
CA ASN A 93 6.85 19.66 0.29
C ASN A 93 6.15 19.04 -0.93
N ASN A 94 5.59 17.84 -0.81
CA ASN A 94 4.89 17.14 -1.90
C ASN A 94 5.70 17.11 -3.20
N THR A 95 6.98 16.72 -3.08
CA THR A 95 7.92 16.68 -4.20
C THR A 95 7.74 15.37 -4.97
N GLY A 96 6.96 15.38 -6.04
CA GLY A 96 6.72 14.19 -6.89
C GLY A 96 5.38 13.52 -6.59
N GLU A 97 5.35 12.19 -6.38
CA GLU A 97 4.15 11.47 -6.01
C GLU A 97 3.78 11.71 -4.55
N ARG A 98 2.57 12.21 -4.34
CA ARG A 98 2.07 12.57 -3.00
C ARG A 98 1.79 11.36 -2.12
N PHE A 99 1.21 10.30 -2.69
CA PHE A 99 0.57 9.25 -1.89
C PHE A 99 1.47 8.04 -1.57
N LEU A 100 2.78 8.12 -1.81
CA LEU A 100 3.72 7.04 -1.49
C LEU A 100 3.57 6.57 -0.04
N GLY A 101 3.14 5.31 0.15
CA GLY A 101 3.01 4.65 1.43
C GLY A 101 1.95 5.22 2.38
N ALA A 102 1.09 6.12 1.92
CA ALA A 102 0.16 6.84 2.79
C ALA A 102 -1.14 6.09 3.07
N PRO A 103 -1.74 6.22 4.27
CA PRO A 103 -3.17 6.08 4.43
C PRO A 103 -3.85 7.25 3.71
N VAL A 104 -4.99 7.01 3.08
CA VAL A 104 -5.74 8.03 2.34
C VAL A 104 -7.17 8.15 2.86
N GLY A 105 -7.67 9.36 2.94
CA GLY A 105 -8.99 9.68 3.53
C GLY A 105 -9.13 11.20 3.79
N ARG A 106 -10.33 11.67 4.36
CA ARG A 106 -11.39 10.80 4.93
C ARG A 106 -12.04 9.85 3.93
N VAL A 107 -12.07 10.20 2.64
CA VAL A 107 -12.62 9.37 1.58
C VAL A 107 -11.52 9.08 0.56
N ALA A 108 -11.16 7.81 0.45
CA ALA A 108 -10.23 7.28 -0.54
C ALA A 108 -10.83 7.39 -1.94
N ASN A 109 -9.96 7.46 -2.96
CA ASN A 109 -10.32 7.64 -4.35
C ASN A 109 -11.10 8.93 -4.59
N ARG A 110 -12.02 8.98 -5.56
CA ARG A 110 -12.64 10.22 -6.05
C ARG A 110 -14.02 10.48 -5.46
N ILE A 111 -14.34 11.78 -5.33
CA ILE A 111 -15.71 12.29 -5.20
C ILE A 111 -15.94 13.24 -6.38
N ASN A 112 -16.98 12.98 -7.16
CA ASN A 112 -17.32 13.74 -8.37
C ASN A 112 -17.45 15.22 -8.08
N GLU A 113 -16.67 16.07 -8.75
CA GLU A 113 -16.56 17.52 -8.52
C GLU A 113 -16.32 17.90 -7.04
N GLY A 114 -15.95 16.94 -6.18
CA GLY A 114 -15.85 17.12 -4.72
C GLY A 114 -17.18 17.35 -4.03
N LYS A 115 -18.32 17.12 -4.68
CA LYS A 115 -19.66 17.43 -4.20
C LYS A 115 -20.37 16.21 -3.64
N PHE A 116 -21.06 16.37 -2.53
CA PHE A 116 -21.98 15.37 -2.00
C PHE A 116 -23.06 16.01 -1.15
N GLU A 117 -24.11 15.26 -0.84
CA GLU A 117 -25.22 15.71 0.00
C GLU A 117 -25.48 14.71 1.13
N LEU A 118 -25.68 15.20 2.35
CA LEU A 118 -26.12 14.44 3.51
C LEU A 118 -27.33 15.14 4.14
N ASP A 119 -28.46 14.45 4.28
CA ASP A 119 -29.69 14.95 4.92
C ASP A 119 -30.14 16.31 4.36
N GLY A 120 -30.03 16.53 3.04
CA GLY A 120 -30.41 17.79 2.36
C GLY A 120 -29.37 18.91 2.47
N VAL A 121 -28.23 18.69 3.14
CA VAL A 121 -27.13 19.65 3.23
C VAL A 121 -26.05 19.30 2.20
N LYS A 122 -25.68 20.28 1.38
CA LYS A 122 -24.64 20.15 0.36
C LYS A 122 -23.26 20.47 0.93
N TYR A 123 -22.29 19.63 0.60
CA TYR A 123 -20.90 19.75 1.01
C TYR A 123 -19.98 19.83 -0.21
N GLN A 124 -18.82 20.46 -0.03
CA GLN A 124 -17.81 20.64 -1.07
C GLN A 124 -16.44 20.31 -0.51
N VAL A 125 -15.84 19.23 -0.98
CA VAL A 125 -14.42 18.88 -0.77
C VAL A 125 -13.57 19.58 -1.83
N PRO A 126 -12.36 20.07 -1.51
CA PRO A 126 -11.49 20.70 -2.50
C PRO A 126 -11.19 19.80 -3.70
N GLN A 127 -11.27 20.38 -4.89
CA GLN A 127 -10.93 19.72 -6.15
C GLN A 127 -9.43 19.76 -6.34
N ASN A 128 -8.75 18.65 -6.07
CA ASN A 128 -7.30 18.51 -6.16
C ASN A 128 -6.80 17.62 -7.31
N SER A 129 -7.72 17.05 -8.11
CA SER A 129 -7.40 16.21 -9.25
C SER A 129 -8.43 16.37 -10.37
N ASN A 130 -8.05 17.00 -11.51
CA ASN A 130 -8.84 17.12 -12.74
C ASN A 130 -10.31 17.59 -12.51
N GLY A 131 -10.53 18.52 -11.55
CA GLY A 131 -11.87 19.02 -11.23
C GLY A 131 -12.66 18.14 -10.25
N HIS A 132 -12.08 17.10 -9.70
CA HIS A 132 -12.67 16.22 -8.71
C HIS A 132 -11.87 16.23 -7.41
N ALA A 133 -12.46 15.80 -6.29
CA ALA A 133 -11.71 15.52 -5.08
C ALA A 133 -11.09 14.13 -5.18
N LEU A 134 -9.85 14.00 -4.74
CA LEU A 134 -9.10 12.75 -4.70
C LEU A 134 -8.48 12.58 -3.32
N HIS A 135 -8.64 11.40 -2.71
CA HIS A 135 -7.99 10.97 -1.47
C HIS A 135 -8.11 11.99 -0.31
N GLY A 136 -9.31 12.57 -0.12
CA GLY A 136 -9.57 13.50 0.98
C GLY A 136 -9.33 14.98 0.68
N GLY A 137 -8.96 15.34 -0.56
CA GLY A 137 -8.81 16.73 -0.98
C GLY A 137 -7.39 17.29 -0.82
N ASN A 138 -7.27 18.59 -0.54
CA ASN A 138 -5.98 19.28 -0.60
C ASN A 138 -5.03 18.86 0.53
N LYS A 139 -5.53 18.76 1.74
CA LYS A 139 -4.74 18.39 2.91
C LYS A 139 -4.77 16.89 3.15
N GLY A 140 -5.96 16.31 3.30
CA GLY A 140 -6.11 14.87 3.55
C GLY A 140 -5.42 14.39 4.83
N ILE A 141 -5.60 13.12 5.19
CA ILE A 141 -4.97 12.52 6.37
C ILE A 141 -3.49 12.16 6.14
N ASP A 142 -3.04 12.21 4.90
CA ASP A 142 -1.67 11.94 4.46
C ASP A 142 -0.73 13.15 4.61
N MET A 143 -1.26 14.35 4.79
CA MET A 143 -0.49 15.61 4.89
C MET A 143 -0.49 16.22 6.29
N VAL A 144 -0.76 15.42 7.31
CA VAL A 144 -0.82 15.84 8.72
C VAL A 144 0.07 14.98 9.60
N VAL A 145 0.46 15.50 10.76
CA VAL A 145 1.19 14.71 11.77
C VAL A 145 0.19 13.94 12.63
N TRP A 146 0.29 12.63 12.60
CA TRP A 146 -0.46 11.75 13.50
C TRP A 146 0.22 11.70 14.86
N ASP A 147 -0.56 11.63 15.93
CA ASP A 147 -0.05 11.38 17.26
C ASP A 147 0.22 9.88 17.42
N VAL A 148 1.31 9.54 18.10
CA VAL A 148 1.69 8.14 18.35
C VAL A 148 1.09 7.71 19.68
N ASP A 149 0.16 6.74 19.63
CA ASP A 149 -0.53 6.19 20.81
C ASP A 149 0.24 5.01 21.42
N TYR A 150 0.82 4.16 20.55
CA TYR A 150 1.54 2.96 20.99
C TYR A 150 2.65 2.59 19.99
N VAL A 151 3.76 2.04 20.50
CA VAL A 151 4.85 1.46 19.70
C VAL A 151 5.36 0.19 20.38
N ALA A 152 5.51 -0.88 19.60
CA ALA A 152 6.20 -2.11 19.95
C ALA A 152 7.20 -2.49 18.83
N ASP A 153 7.95 -3.57 19.01
CA ASP A 153 8.94 -4.02 18.03
C ASP A 153 8.29 -4.31 16.68
N ASN A 154 7.06 -4.80 16.66
CA ASN A 154 6.33 -5.22 15.46
C ASN A 154 5.03 -4.45 15.20
N ALA A 155 4.71 -3.41 15.97
CA ALA A 155 3.46 -2.67 15.80
C ALA A 155 3.59 -1.19 16.17
N ILE A 156 2.81 -0.35 15.49
CA ILE A 156 2.61 1.06 15.81
C ILE A 156 1.13 1.41 15.70
N THR A 157 0.62 2.14 16.69
CA THR A 157 -0.72 2.74 16.66
C THR A 157 -0.62 4.25 16.57
N LEU A 158 -1.27 4.80 15.57
CA LEU A 158 -1.36 6.22 15.27
C LEU A 158 -2.78 6.71 15.45
N VAL A 159 -2.96 7.90 16.02
CA VAL A 159 -4.28 8.52 16.19
C VAL A 159 -4.32 9.91 15.57
N LEU A 160 -5.46 10.25 14.99
CA LEU A 160 -5.70 11.53 14.35
C LEU A 160 -7.09 12.05 14.71
N HIS A 161 -7.16 13.30 15.14
CA HIS A 161 -8.40 14.04 15.27
C HIS A 161 -8.56 15.00 14.07
N SER A 162 -9.49 14.70 13.16
CA SER A 162 -9.84 15.55 12.02
C SER A 162 -11.09 16.35 12.37
N LYS A 163 -11.00 17.69 12.31
CA LYS A 163 -12.02 18.61 12.83
C LYS A 163 -13.22 18.75 11.90
N ASP A 164 -14.39 19.08 12.48
CA ASP A 164 -15.59 19.46 11.69
C ASP A 164 -15.26 20.57 10.70
N GLY A 165 -15.61 20.35 9.43
CA GLY A 165 -15.35 21.27 8.32
C GLY A 165 -13.95 21.16 7.69
N GLU A 166 -13.03 20.35 8.23
CA GLU A 166 -11.71 20.15 7.62
C GLU A 166 -11.86 19.54 6.23
N ASP A 167 -11.18 20.14 5.22
CA ASP A 167 -11.36 19.82 3.79
C ASP A 167 -12.84 19.71 3.34
N GLY A 168 -13.77 20.41 4.02
CA GLY A 168 -15.18 20.44 3.68
C GLY A 168 -16.03 19.27 4.19
N PHE A 169 -15.45 18.33 4.93
CA PHE A 169 -16.18 17.20 5.52
C PHE A 169 -16.87 17.58 6.83
N PRO A 170 -18.15 17.20 7.04
CA PRO A 170 -18.86 17.47 8.30
C PRO A 170 -18.39 16.54 9.43
N GLY A 171 -18.54 17.00 10.66
CA GLY A 171 -18.29 16.27 11.90
C GLY A 171 -16.80 16.18 12.26
N ASN A 172 -16.54 16.13 13.57
CA ASN A 172 -15.23 15.70 14.06
C ASN A 172 -15.09 14.20 13.82
N LEU A 173 -13.92 13.78 13.34
CA LEU A 173 -13.62 12.37 13.10
C LEU A 173 -12.36 11.99 13.87
N ASP A 174 -12.50 11.07 14.82
CA ASP A 174 -11.38 10.47 15.54
C ASP A 174 -11.00 9.16 14.85
N ILE A 175 -9.77 9.09 14.34
CA ILE A 175 -9.24 7.94 13.61
C ILE A 175 -8.13 7.31 14.43
N LYS A 176 -8.22 5.99 14.61
CA LYS A 176 -7.15 5.14 15.14
C LYS A 176 -6.72 4.17 14.05
N MET A 177 -5.44 4.18 13.70
CA MET A 177 -4.82 3.29 12.72
C MET A 177 -3.70 2.51 13.39
N THR A 178 -3.69 1.19 13.21
CA THR A 178 -2.61 0.33 13.71
C THR A 178 -1.97 -0.41 12.55
N TYR A 179 -0.65 -0.38 12.50
CA TYR A 179 0.17 -1.23 11.66
C TYR A 179 0.79 -2.34 12.51
N THR A 180 0.64 -3.58 12.07
CA THR A 180 1.22 -4.75 12.75
C THR A 180 1.96 -5.63 11.75
N LEU A 181 3.17 -6.06 12.09
CA LEU A 181 3.85 -7.15 11.41
C LEU A 181 3.61 -8.42 12.22
N THR A 182 2.81 -9.36 11.69
CA THR A 182 2.47 -10.61 12.39
C THR A 182 3.57 -11.66 12.22
N ASP A 183 3.54 -12.70 13.05
CA ASP A 183 4.47 -13.84 12.95
C ASP A 183 4.30 -14.64 11.64
N GLU A 184 3.18 -14.43 10.92
CA GLU A 184 2.85 -15.03 9.63
C GLU A 184 3.40 -14.22 8.43
N ASN A 185 4.26 -13.21 8.68
CA ASN A 185 4.78 -12.26 7.71
C ASN A 185 3.68 -11.43 7.01
N GLU A 186 2.69 -11.00 7.78
CA GLU A 186 1.65 -10.11 7.33
C GLU A 186 1.95 -8.68 7.75
N PHE A 187 1.78 -7.74 6.86
CA PHE A 187 1.60 -6.34 7.16
C PHE A 187 0.09 -6.07 7.25
N GLU A 188 -0.40 -5.99 8.47
CA GLU A 188 -1.79 -5.71 8.77
C GLU A 188 -2.00 -4.22 9.03
N VAL A 189 -3.01 -3.65 8.39
CA VAL A 189 -3.50 -2.29 8.58
C VAL A 189 -4.91 -2.36 9.13
N THR A 190 -5.14 -1.89 10.35
CA THR A 190 -6.49 -1.77 10.92
C THR A 190 -6.86 -0.32 11.16
N TYR A 191 -8.09 0.03 10.77
CA TYR A 191 -8.67 1.35 11.03
C TYR A 191 -9.89 1.22 11.93
N HIS A 192 -10.00 2.14 12.89
CA HIS A 192 -11.22 2.42 13.64
C HIS A 192 -11.47 3.92 13.59
N ALA A 193 -12.71 4.32 13.31
CA ALA A 193 -13.05 5.72 13.38
C ALA A 193 -14.45 5.95 13.98
N THR A 194 -14.60 7.05 14.73
CA THR A 194 -15.86 7.51 15.32
C THR A 194 -16.07 8.98 15.02
N THR A 195 -17.34 9.41 15.00
CA THR A 195 -17.70 10.80 14.70
C THR A 195 -18.74 11.31 15.70
N ASP A 196 -18.76 12.62 15.90
CA ASP A 196 -19.82 13.31 16.70
C ASP A 196 -21.00 13.80 15.86
N LYS A 197 -20.88 13.73 14.52
CA LYS A 197 -21.92 14.17 13.57
C LYS A 197 -21.86 13.28 12.32
N LYS A 198 -23.00 13.01 11.70
CA LYS A 198 -23.08 12.25 10.45
C LYS A 198 -22.06 12.78 9.43
N THR A 199 -21.23 11.89 8.91
CA THR A 199 -20.18 12.19 7.94
C THR A 199 -20.02 11.04 6.95
N ILE A 200 -19.03 11.13 6.06
CA ILE A 200 -18.64 10.06 5.15
C ILE A 200 -17.21 9.63 5.44
N VAL A 201 -16.96 8.31 5.44
CA VAL A 201 -15.65 7.72 5.71
C VAL A 201 -15.42 6.52 4.79
N ASN A 202 -14.29 6.52 4.10
CA ASN A 202 -13.81 5.40 3.30
C ASN A 202 -12.28 5.48 3.28
N LEU A 203 -11.64 4.90 4.28
CA LEU A 203 -10.17 4.93 4.40
C LEU A 203 -9.56 3.86 3.51
N SER A 204 -8.31 4.06 3.07
CA SER A 204 -7.53 3.05 2.37
C SER A 204 -6.04 3.23 2.65
N HIS A 205 -5.21 2.25 2.23
CA HIS A 205 -3.76 2.30 2.31
C HIS A 205 -3.15 2.30 0.91
N HIS A 206 -2.23 3.25 0.64
CA HIS A 206 -1.70 3.52 -0.70
C HIS A 206 -0.18 3.23 -0.79
N SER A 207 0.27 2.06 -0.31
CA SER A 207 1.62 1.61 -0.63
C SER A 207 1.74 1.27 -2.11
N PHE A 208 2.84 1.70 -2.71
CA PHE A 208 3.22 1.33 -4.07
C PHE A 208 4.23 0.19 -4.01
N PHE A 209 3.82 -1.00 -4.39
CA PHE A 209 4.62 -2.21 -4.32
C PHE A 209 5.35 -2.50 -5.63
N ASN A 210 6.56 -3.04 -5.50
CA ASN A 210 7.27 -3.73 -6.56
C ASN A 210 8.01 -4.92 -5.95
N LEU A 211 7.57 -6.14 -6.23
CA LEU A 211 8.16 -7.34 -5.63
C LEU A 211 9.57 -7.67 -6.16
N LEU A 212 10.04 -6.98 -7.22
CA LEU A 212 11.45 -6.96 -7.63
C LEU A 212 12.30 -6.07 -6.71
N GLY A 213 11.67 -5.15 -5.98
CA GLY A 213 12.31 -4.08 -5.20
C GLY A 213 12.19 -2.70 -5.87
N GLU A 214 12.31 -1.63 -5.07
CA GLU A 214 12.20 -0.25 -5.54
C GLU A 214 13.23 0.04 -6.66
N GLY A 215 12.71 0.47 -7.82
CA GLY A 215 13.53 0.86 -8.97
C GLY A 215 14.30 -0.30 -9.65
N ASN A 216 13.91 -1.54 -9.41
CA ASN A 216 14.54 -2.73 -10.01
C ASN A 216 13.85 -3.20 -11.31
N GLY A 217 12.88 -2.46 -11.81
CA GLY A 217 12.23 -2.75 -13.08
C GLY A 217 10.71 -2.64 -13.05
N SER A 218 10.10 -3.01 -14.18
CA SER A 218 8.65 -2.92 -14.38
C SER A 218 7.89 -4.03 -13.66
N ILE A 219 6.65 -3.72 -13.23
CA ILE A 219 5.72 -4.70 -12.66
C ILE A 219 4.94 -5.48 -13.74
N THR A 220 5.25 -5.30 -15.00
CA THR A 220 4.49 -5.91 -16.11
C THR A 220 4.57 -7.42 -16.13
N ASP A 221 5.65 -8.01 -15.61
CA ASP A 221 5.82 -9.46 -15.52
C ASP A 221 5.31 -10.05 -14.20
N HIS A 222 4.87 -9.21 -13.26
CA HIS A 222 4.18 -9.71 -12.06
C HIS A 222 2.85 -10.35 -12.47
N VAL A 223 2.58 -11.52 -11.90
CA VAL A 223 1.35 -12.28 -12.14
C VAL A 223 0.32 -11.92 -11.08
N LEU A 224 -0.82 -11.40 -11.52
CA LEU A 224 -1.90 -10.92 -10.66
C LEU A 224 -3.11 -11.84 -10.77
N THR A 225 -3.77 -12.06 -9.63
CA THR A 225 -5.10 -12.68 -9.53
C THR A 225 -5.98 -11.81 -8.66
N ILE A 226 -7.24 -11.58 -9.07
CA ILE A 226 -8.25 -10.83 -8.29
C ILE A 226 -9.56 -11.60 -8.30
N LYS A 227 -10.12 -11.88 -7.13
CA LYS A 227 -11.42 -12.54 -6.95
C LYS A 227 -12.55 -11.54 -7.16
N SER A 228 -12.83 -11.21 -8.41
CA SER A 228 -13.82 -10.21 -8.79
C SER A 228 -14.42 -10.53 -10.15
N SER A 229 -15.73 -10.52 -10.23
CA SER A 229 -16.50 -10.72 -11.47
C SER A 229 -16.89 -9.40 -12.14
N ASN A 230 -16.71 -8.25 -11.49
CA ASN A 230 -17.11 -6.94 -12.00
C ASN A 230 -16.09 -5.84 -11.65
N ILE A 231 -16.08 -4.80 -12.48
CA ILE A 231 -15.45 -3.51 -12.17
C ILE A 231 -16.51 -2.41 -12.12
N THR A 232 -16.18 -1.26 -11.52
CA THR A 232 -16.96 -0.02 -11.68
C THR A 232 -16.38 0.77 -12.85
N PRO A 233 -17.02 0.77 -14.05
CA PRO A 233 -16.51 1.52 -15.19
C PRO A 233 -16.55 3.02 -14.92
N THR A 234 -15.59 3.75 -15.51
CA THR A 234 -15.42 5.18 -15.29
C THR A 234 -15.59 5.98 -16.57
N ASP A 235 -15.91 7.26 -16.43
CA ASP A 235 -15.79 8.24 -17.52
C ASP A 235 -14.33 8.68 -17.72
N ALA A 236 -14.10 9.63 -18.62
CA ALA A 236 -12.76 10.17 -18.91
C ALA A 236 -12.13 10.96 -17.73
N GLY A 237 -12.92 11.35 -16.74
CA GLY A 237 -12.48 11.96 -15.47
C GLY A 237 -12.11 10.93 -14.39
N LEU A 238 -12.22 9.64 -14.73
CA LEU A 238 -12.07 8.53 -13.79
C LEU A 238 -13.11 8.52 -12.68
N ILE A 239 -14.30 9.03 -12.96
CA ILE A 239 -15.46 8.98 -12.07
C ILE A 239 -16.33 7.78 -12.45
N PRO A 240 -16.70 6.91 -11.48
CA PRO A 240 -17.60 5.79 -11.75
C PRO A 240 -18.92 6.22 -12.37
N THR A 241 -19.41 5.45 -13.35
CA THR A 241 -20.72 5.71 -13.99
C THR A 241 -21.90 5.30 -13.12
N GLY A 242 -21.65 4.58 -12.01
CA GLY A 242 -22.69 3.98 -11.18
C GLY A 242 -23.09 2.56 -11.62
N GLU A 243 -22.55 2.09 -12.74
CA GLU A 243 -22.79 0.73 -13.25
C GLU A 243 -21.75 -0.27 -12.74
N LEU A 244 -22.06 -1.57 -12.84
CA LEU A 244 -21.13 -2.67 -12.66
C LEU A 244 -20.93 -3.33 -14.02
N GLN A 245 -19.67 -3.40 -14.48
CA GLN A 245 -19.29 -4.01 -15.75
C GLN A 245 -18.66 -5.39 -15.49
N PRO A 246 -19.20 -6.49 -16.06
CA PRO A 246 -18.56 -7.80 -16.00
C PRO A 246 -17.14 -7.80 -16.57
N VAL A 247 -16.21 -8.52 -15.91
CA VAL A 247 -14.82 -8.64 -16.37
C VAL A 247 -14.66 -9.71 -17.47
N ASP A 248 -15.59 -10.61 -17.62
CA ASP A 248 -15.54 -11.75 -18.55
C ASP A 248 -15.26 -11.29 -19.99
N GLY A 249 -14.22 -11.87 -20.60
CA GLY A 249 -13.81 -11.51 -21.96
C GLY A 249 -13.16 -10.12 -22.11
N THR A 250 -12.87 -9.42 -21.03
CA THR A 250 -12.24 -8.09 -21.02
C THR A 250 -10.78 -8.14 -20.55
N PRO A 251 -9.98 -7.05 -20.72
CA PRO A 251 -8.63 -6.97 -20.15
C PRO A 251 -8.60 -6.99 -18.62
N PHE A 252 -9.74 -6.79 -17.95
CA PHE A 252 -9.87 -6.70 -16.49
C PHE A 252 -10.13 -8.07 -15.82
N ASP A 253 -10.22 -9.16 -16.59
CA ASP A 253 -10.44 -10.50 -16.05
C ASP A 253 -9.16 -11.10 -15.44
N PHE A 254 -8.95 -10.86 -14.15
CA PHE A 254 -7.87 -11.44 -13.34
C PHE A 254 -8.36 -12.56 -12.41
N ARG A 255 -9.51 -13.19 -12.70
CA ARG A 255 -10.00 -14.36 -11.92
C ARG A 255 -9.05 -15.54 -12.02
N GLU A 256 -8.36 -15.69 -13.15
CA GLU A 256 -7.22 -16.58 -13.33
C GLU A 256 -5.90 -15.77 -13.34
N PRO A 257 -4.75 -16.41 -13.04
CA PRO A 257 -3.45 -15.73 -13.01
C PRO A 257 -3.06 -15.18 -14.39
N HIS A 258 -2.78 -13.88 -14.49
CA HIS A 258 -2.28 -13.23 -15.69
C HIS A 258 -1.14 -12.26 -15.36
N ALA A 259 -0.13 -12.19 -16.24
CA ALA A 259 0.88 -11.14 -16.15
C ALA A 259 0.21 -9.77 -16.36
N ILE A 260 0.56 -8.78 -15.51
CA ILE A 260 -0.04 -7.43 -15.58
C ILE A 260 0.16 -6.83 -16.99
N GLY A 261 1.32 -7.03 -17.60
CA GLY A 261 1.65 -6.51 -18.92
C GLY A 261 0.91 -7.18 -20.09
N GLU A 262 0.33 -8.36 -19.88
CA GLU A 262 -0.25 -9.19 -20.96
C GLU A 262 -1.36 -8.46 -21.72
N ARG A 263 -2.23 -7.73 -21.01
CA ARG A 263 -3.42 -7.10 -21.58
C ARG A 263 -3.50 -5.59 -21.30
N ILE A 264 -2.54 -5.01 -20.59
CA ILE A 264 -2.53 -3.58 -20.19
C ILE A 264 -2.53 -2.61 -21.37
N GLY A 265 -2.12 -3.05 -22.57
CA GLY A 265 -2.09 -2.28 -23.78
C GLY A 265 -3.27 -2.56 -24.73
N ALA A 266 -4.30 -3.28 -24.30
CA ALA A 266 -5.47 -3.59 -25.11
C ALA A 266 -6.22 -2.32 -25.53
N ASP A 267 -6.90 -2.39 -26.68
CA ASP A 267 -7.73 -1.29 -27.19
C ASP A 267 -9.07 -1.24 -26.43
N ASP A 268 -9.01 -0.76 -25.20
CA ASP A 268 -10.15 -0.63 -24.29
C ASP A 268 -10.26 0.81 -23.76
N VAL A 269 -11.48 1.34 -23.63
CA VAL A 269 -11.73 2.73 -23.21
C VAL A 269 -11.31 2.97 -21.76
N GLN A 270 -11.50 1.99 -20.89
CA GLN A 270 -11.15 2.11 -19.46
C GLN A 270 -9.63 2.14 -19.28
N LEU A 271 -8.89 1.30 -20.02
CA LEU A 271 -7.42 1.35 -20.05
C LEU A 271 -6.88 2.66 -20.61
N LYS A 272 -7.56 3.24 -21.62
CA LYS A 272 -7.18 4.56 -22.15
C LYS A 272 -7.41 5.67 -21.14
N ASN A 273 -8.54 5.65 -20.43
CA ASN A 273 -8.86 6.64 -19.41
C ASN A 273 -7.81 6.62 -18.28
N GLY A 274 -7.41 5.44 -17.79
CA GLY A 274 -6.43 5.26 -16.72
C GLY A 274 -4.96 5.30 -17.17
N GLY A 275 -4.68 5.31 -18.49
CA GLY A 275 -3.33 5.15 -19.01
C GLY A 275 -2.73 3.75 -18.76
N GLY A 276 -3.56 2.79 -18.39
CA GLY A 276 -3.30 1.44 -17.93
C GLY A 276 -4.36 1.01 -16.92
N TYR A 277 -4.05 0.10 -16.01
CA TYR A 277 -4.98 -0.22 -14.92
C TYR A 277 -5.02 0.92 -13.91
N ASP A 278 -6.19 1.48 -13.70
CA ASP A 278 -6.57 2.43 -12.66
C ASP A 278 -8.08 2.29 -12.43
N MET A 279 -8.46 1.11 -11.91
CA MET A 279 -9.85 0.68 -11.83
C MET A 279 -10.17 0.16 -10.43
N ASN A 280 -11.44 0.19 -10.08
CA ASN A 280 -11.98 -0.42 -8.87
C ASN A 280 -12.66 -1.76 -9.23
N TRP A 281 -12.14 -2.87 -8.69
CA TRP A 281 -12.72 -4.20 -8.77
C TRP A 281 -13.73 -4.41 -7.65
N VAL A 282 -14.93 -4.86 -8.02
CA VAL A 282 -16.00 -5.25 -7.10
C VAL A 282 -15.75 -6.69 -6.68
N LEU A 283 -15.36 -6.89 -5.43
CA LEU A 283 -14.94 -8.20 -4.93
C LEU A 283 -16.13 -9.18 -4.82
N ASP A 284 -15.90 -10.44 -5.19
CA ASP A 284 -16.91 -11.51 -5.11
C ASP A 284 -17.09 -11.97 -3.64
N ARG A 285 -17.70 -11.08 -2.83
CA ARG A 285 -17.95 -11.30 -1.41
C ARG A 285 -19.14 -10.49 -0.90
N GLU A 286 -19.69 -10.91 0.24
CA GLU A 286 -20.68 -10.14 0.98
C GLU A 286 -20.02 -9.08 1.89
N ASP A 287 -20.70 -7.97 2.12
CA ASP A 287 -20.30 -6.94 3.11
C ASP A 287 -20.73 -7.38 4.52
N ASN A 288 -19.99 -8.33 5.08
CA ASN A 288 -20.30 -8.96 6.37
C ASN A 288 -19.19 -8.82 7.41
N GLY A 289 -18.17 -7.99 7.13
CA GLY A 289 -17.02 -7.74 8.01
C GLY A 289 -16.01 -8.90 8.13
N GLN A 290 -16.18 -10.00 7.39
CA GLN A 290 -15.20 -11.09 7.40
C GLN A 290 -13.98 -10.74 6.56
N VAL A 291 -12.78 -10.93 7.08
CA VAL A 291 -11.54 -10.77 6.31
C VAL A 291 -11.34 -11.99 5.41
N MET A 292 -11.11 -11.76 4.12
CA MET A 292 -10.89 -12.81 3.12
C MET A 292 -9.74 -12.42 2.19
N THR A 293 -8.93 -13.39 1.76
CA THR A 293 -7.96 -13.18 0.67
C THR A 293 -8.69 -12.96 -0.65
N ILE A 294 -8.43 -11.80 -1.26
CA ILE A 294 -9.15 -11.30 -2.45
C ILE A 294 -8.26 -11.13 -3.68
N ALA A 295 -6.95 -11.04 -3.49
CA ALA A 295 -5.99 -10.89 -4.57
C ALA A 295 -4.66 -11.54 -4.21
N SER A 296 -3.87 -11.88 -5.23
CA SER A 296 -2.51 -12.39 -5.08
C SER A 296 -1.62 -11.83 -6.18
N VAL A 297 -0.40 -11.45 -5.82
CA VAL A 297 0.66 -11.01 -6.74
C VAL A 297 1.85 -11.94 -6.60
N TYR A 298 2.41 -12.40 -7.72
CA TYR A 298 3.60 -13.22 -7.78
C TYR A 298 4.63 -12.61 -8.72
N GLU A 299 5.88 -12.47 -8.27
CA GLU A 299 7.00 -12.04 -9.10
C GLU A 299 7.89 -13.25 -9.42
N PRO A 300 7.97 -13.67 -10.71
CA PRO A 300 8.60 -14.93 -11.10
C PRO A 300 10.11 -15.00 -10.88
N THR A 301 10.82 -13.87 -10.98
CA THR A 301 12.30 -13.82 -10.91
C THR A 301 12.80 -14.07 -9.49
N THR A 302 12.23 -13.37 -8.52
CA THR A 302 12.63 -13.44 -7.10
C THR A 302 11.84 -14.50 -6.33
N GLY A 303 10.69 -14.90 -6.86
CA GLY A 303 9.76 -15.79 -6.17
C GLY A 303 8.93 -15.12 -5.10
N ARG A 304 9.03 -13.80 -4.90
CA ARG A 304 8.20 -13.09 -3.93
C ARG A 304 6.74 -13.14 -4.31
N CYS A 305 5.92 -13.36 -3.30
CA CYS A 305 4.46 -13.36 -3.39
C CYS A 305 3.88 -12.38 -2.37
N MET A 306 2.76 -11.79 -2.73
CA MET A 306 1.95 -10.96 -1.84
C MET A 306 0.48 -11.33 -2.02
N ASP A 307 -0.16 -11.83 -0.96
CA ASP A 307 -1.61 -11.97 -0.91
C ASP A 307 -2.22 -10.75 -0.24
N VAL A 308 -3.37 -10.31 -0.74
CA VAL A 308 -4.15 -9.22 -0.14
C VAL A 308 -5.44 -9.78 0.44
N ALA A 309 -5.69 -9.51 1.72
CA ALA A 309 -6.94 -9.87 2.38
C ALA A 309 -7.60 -8.62 3.00
N THR A 310 -8.93 -8.60 3.02
CA THR A 310 -9.68 -7.45 3.54
C THR A 310 -11.10 -7.84 3.95
N ASP A 311 -11.71 -7.00 4.78
CA ASP A 311 -13.14 -6.98 5.08
C ASP A 311 -13.93 -6.06 4.13
N GLN A 312 -13.26 -5.32 3.24
CA GLN A 312 -13.89 -4.40 2.29
C GLN A 312 -14.45 -5.11 1.06
N VAL A 313 -15.40 -4.46 0.38
CA VAL A 313 -16.14 -5.01 -0.77
C VAL A 313 -15.54 -4.68 -2.13
N ALA A 314 -14.49 -3.86 -2.16
CA ALA A 314 -13.83 -3.47 -3.38
C ALA A 314 -12.32 -3.25 -3.18
N MET A 315 -11.60 -3.20 -4.29
CA MET A 315 -10.18 -2.90 -4.33
C MET A 315 -9.85 -2.12 -5.60
N GLN A 316 -9.20 -0.96 -5.44
CA GLN A 316 -8.56 -0.27 -6.56
C GLN A 316 -7.25 -0.97 -6.89
N PHE A 317 -7.01 -1.26 -8.18
CA PHE A 317 -5.71 -1.62 -8.70
C PHE A 317 -5.19 -0.51 -9.61
N TYR A 318 -4.05 0.06 -9.24
CA TYR A 318 -3.33 1.09 -9.99
C TYR A 318 -1.95 0.56 -10.40
N SER A 319 -1.60 0.66 -11.69
CA SER A 319 -0.38 0.09 -12.27
C SER A 319 0.75 1.10 -12.50
N GLY A 320 0.82 2.19 -11.71
CA GLY A 320 1.92 3.16 -11.76
C GLY A 320 2.00 3.94 -13.08
N ASN A 321 0.86 4.33 -13.64
CA ASN A 321 0.74 4.87 -15.00
C ASN A 321 1.22 6.31 -15.16
N PHE A 322 1.34 7.09 -14.08
CA PHE A 322 1.66 8.52 -14.14
C PHE A 322 3.10 8.85 -13.73
N PHE A 323 3.90 7.85 -13.40
CA PHE A 323 5.32 8.05 -13.14
C PHE A 323 6.10 8.30 -14.45
N ASN A 324 7.01 9.27 -14.43
CA ASN A 324 7.71 9.74 -15.63
C ASN A 324 9.25 9.75 -15.50
N GLY A 325 9.77 9.18 -14.41
CA GLY A 325 11.22 9.13 -14.13
C GLY A 325 11.85 10.46 -13.67
N LYS A 326 11.05 11.52 -13.47
CA LYS A 326 11.55 12.83 -13.06
C LYS A 326 12.05 12.84 -11.59
N TYR A 327 11.46 12.01 -10.75
CA TYR A 327 11.79 11.96 -9.32
C TYR A 327 12.47 10.65 -8.98
N ALA A 328 13.47 10.72 -8.10
CA ALA A 328 14.15 9.54 -7.58
C ALA A 328 13.48 9.05 -6.28
N GLY A 329 13.49 7.76 -6.05
CA GLY A 329 13.12 7.12 -4.78
C GLY A 329 14.23 7.18 -3.74
N LYS A 330 14.15 6.30 -2.73
CA LYS A 330 15.06 6.25 -1.57
C LYS A 330 16.53 5.99 -1.93
N TYR A 331 16.77 5.19 -2.96
CA TYR A 331 18.11 4.72 -3.34
C TYR A 331 18.68 5.48 -4.54
N GLY A 332 18.14 6.68 -4.83
CA GLY A 332 18.57 7.49 -5.97
C GLY A 332 18.12 6.94 -7.33
N LYS A 333 17.37 5.84 -7.38
CA LYS A 333 16.79 5.29 -8.59
C LYS A 333 15.55 6.10 -8.98
N ALA A 334 15.40 6.41 -10.29
CA ALA A 334 14.23 7.13 -10.78
C ALA A 334 12.97 6.28 -10.63
N ILE A 335 11.86 6.89 -10.19
CA ILE A 335 10.53 6.27 -10.17
C ILE A 335 9.93 6.42 -11.56
N LYS A 336 9.79 5.32 -12.30
CA LYS A 336 9.40 5.33 -13.71
C LYS A 336 8.04 4.67 -13.92
N TYR A 337 7.51 4.89 -15.11
CA TYR A 337 6.29 4.32 -15.62
C TYR A 337 6.23 2.80 -15.41
N ARG A 338 5.17 2.34 -14.75
CA ARG A 338 4.91 0.91 -14.46
C ARG A 338 6.01 0.20 -13.66
N GLU A 339 6.71 0.91 -12.79
CA GLU A 339 7.66 0.32 -11.86
C GLU A 339 7.06 0.04 -10.46
N SER A 340 5.73 0.19 -10.33
CA SER A 340 5.01 -0.17 -9.09
C SER A 340 3.53 -0.38 -9.34
N LEU A 341 2.89 -1.01 -8.37
CA LEU A 341 1.45 -1.20 -8.30
C LEU A 341 0.91 -0.82 -6.92
N ALA A 342 -0.33 -0.31 -6.87
CA ALA A 342 -1.06 -0.15 -5.61
C ALA A 342 -2.31 -1.02 -5.64
N LEU A 343 -2.63 -1.65 -4.50
CA LEU A 343 -3.83 -2.45 -4.26
C LEU A 343 -4.53 -1.88 -3.03
N GLU A 344 -5.51 -1.02 -3.26
CA GLU A 344 -6.16 -0.20 -2.26
C GLU A 344 -7.53 -0.80 -1.92
N THR A 345 -7.63 -1.51 -0.81
CA THR A 345 -8.90 -2.05 -0.35
C THR A 345 -9.80 -0.93 0.16
N GLN A 346 -11.07 -0.90 -0.25
CA GLN A 346 -11.96 0.24 -0.02
C GLN A 346 -13.43 -0.14 -0.31
N LYS A 347 -14.37 0.79 -0.07
CA LYS A 347 -15.68 0.82 -0.74
C LYS A 347 -15.54 1.53 -2.08
N HIS A 348 -16.57 1.44 -2.94
CA HIS A 348 -16.49 1.99 -4.30
C HIS A 348 -16.17 3.48 -4.32
N PRO A 349 -15.37 3.97 -5.29
CA PRO A 349 -15.17 5.39 -5.48
C PRO A 349 -16.50 6.10 -5.74
N ASP A 350 -16.62 7.35 -5.32
CA ASP A 350 -17.82 8.20 -5.47
C ASP A 350 -19.12 7.60 -4.90
N ALA A 351 -19.02 6.60 -3.99
CA ALA A 351 -20.17 5.84 -3.47
C ALA A 351 -21.27 6.73 -2.87
N ILE A 352 -20.91 7.88 -2.31
CA ILE A 352 -21.90 8.82 -1.72
C ILE A 352 -22.88 9.38 -2.77
N ASN A 353 -22.50 9.41 -4.04
CA ASN A 353 -23.28 9.94 -5.16
C ASN A 353 -24.02 8.85 -5.97
N HIS A 354 -23.93 7.58 -5.55
CA HIS A 354 -24.54 6.43 -6.24
C HIS A 354 -25.34 5.54 -5.28
N ASP A 355 -26.66 5.63 -5.31
CA ASP A 355 -27.58 4.87 -4.43
C ASP A 355 -27.38 3.34 -4.52
N GLY A 356 -26.86 2.83 -5.65
CA GLY A 356 -26.59 1.40 -5.87
C GLY A 356 -25.26 0.90 -5.25
N PHE A 357 -24.43 1.79 -4.72
CA PHE A 357 -23.15 1.44 -4.13
C PHE A 357 -23.25 1.28 -2.60
N PRO A 358 -22.40 0.44 -1.99
CA PRO A 358 -22.33 0.32 -0.52
C PRO A 358 -22.08 1.67 0.16
N SER A 359 -22.88 1.97 1.19
CA SER A 359 -22.81 3.25 1.90
C SER A 359 -21.45 3.48 2.55
N ILE A 360 -20.96 4.72 2.46
CA ILE A 360 -19.79 5.24 3.19
C ILE A 360 -20.18 6.22 4.29
N VAL A 361 -21.47 6.34 4.61
CA VAL A 361 -21.96 7.20 5.68
C VAL A 361 -21.61 6.57 7.02
N LEU A 362 -21.13 7.40 7.94
CA LEU A 362 -20.88 7.06 9.33
C LEU A 362 -21.75 7.95 10.23
N ASN A 363 -22.57 7.33 11.08
CA ASN A 363 -23.39 8.01 12.07
C ASN A 363 -22.66 8.10 13.42
N PRO A 364 -23.06 9.05 14.33
CA PRO A 364 -22.38 9.26 15.61
C PRO A 364 -22.30 8.04 16.53
N ASP A 365 -23.27 7.14 16.45
CA ASP A 365 -23.32 5.95 17.33
C ASP A 365 -22.68 4.71 16.68
N GLU A 366 -22.03 4.86 15.54
CA GLU A 366 -21.39 3.79 14.78
C GLU A 366 -19.88 3.87 14.88
N VAL A 367 -19.23 2.73 14.70
CA VAL A 367 -17.77 2.63 14.57
C VAL A 367 -17.44 2.17 13.15
N TYR A 368 -16.70 2.99 12.42
CA TYR A 368 -16.09 2.56 11.17
C TYR A 368 -14.95 1.59 11.48
N THR A 369 -14.92 0.48 10.77
CA THR A 369 -13.82 -0.50 10.82
C THR A 369 -13.37 -0.84 9.40
N HIS A 370 -12.05 -1.06 9.26
CA HIS A 370 -11.48 -1.57 8.02
C HIS A 370 -10.20 -2.35 8.34
N VAL A 371 -10.07 -3.54 7.78
CA VAL A 371 -8.88 -4.38 7.87
C VAL A 371 -8.35 -4.64 6.46
N CYS A 372 -7.05 -4.36 6.28
CA CYS A 372 -6.31 -4.72 5.07
C CYS A 372 -5.04 -5.47 5.49
N ILE A 373 -4.78 -6.62 4.89
CA ILE A 373 -3.63 -7.46 5.18
C ILE A 373 -2.86 -7.72 3.88
N TYR A 374 -1.56 -7.43 3.90
CA TYR A 374 -0.61 -7.82 2.86
C TYR A 374 0.29 -8.92 3.44
N LYS A 375 0.10 -10.16 2.99
CA LYS A 375 0.87 -11.34 3.43
C LYS A 375 2.00 -11.64 2.46
N PHE A 376 3.23 -11.72 2.96
CA PHE A 376 4.42 -11.95 2.15
C PHE A 376 4.96 -13.37 2.34
N TYR A 377 5.30 -14.03 1.23
CA TYR A 377 5.91 -15.37 1.19
C TYR A 377 6.65 -15.57 -0.12
N THR A 378 7.28 -16.73 -0.31
CA THR A 378 8.04 -17.08 -1.54
C THR A 378 7.58 -18.40 -2.15
N LYS A 379 7.74 -18.52 -3.47
CA LYS A 379 7.50 -19.74 -4.26
C LYS A 379 8.76 -20.17 -5.01
#